data_214c0dd338fa40c799a124db356879a4
#
_entry.id   214c0dd338fa40c799a124db356879a4
#
_cell.length_a   1.000
_cell.length_b   1.000
_cell.length_c   1.000
_cell.angle_alpha   90.00
_cell.angle_beta   90.00
_cell.angle_gamma   90.00
#
_symmetry.space_group_name_H-M   'P 1'
#
loop_
_entity.id
_entity.type
_entity.pdbx_description
1 polymer ?
#
loop_
_entity_poly.entity_id
_entity_poly.type
_entity_poly.pdbx_seq_one_letter_code
_entity_poly.pdbx_strand_id
1 'polypeptide(L)'
;MIGNNTFGRTIDMLHRGMSVANIRQAVYANNLANAEVPNFKRTEVNFESELRRALDTERMRPSMKLTLTNPMHITDWEPRDFRDVQPRRVLDFLTQTQNSGSNVCPEEEFNLLLKNQMRYMLMAQMATFEFSQVNMVLRG
;
A
#
# COMPACT_ATOMS: atom_id res chain seq x y z
N MET A 1 -13.60 4.77 19.31
CA MET A 1 -14.00 3.77 18.30
C MET A 1 -14.67 4.48 17.11
N ILE A 2 -13.90 4.90 16.12
CA ILE A 2 -14.42 5.43 14.83
C ILE A 2 -14.51 4.25 13.82
N GLY A 3 -14.73 3.06 14.30
CA GLY A 3 -14.28 1.82 13.66
C GLY A 3 -15.18 1.17 12.62
N ASN A 4 -16.43 1.54 12.41
CA ASN A 4 -17.30 0.84 11.44
C ASN A 4 -18.17 1.76 10.59
N ASN A 5 -17.90 3.05 10.60
CA ASN A 5 -18.55 4.00 9.71
C ASN A 5 -17.78 4.03 8.38
N THR A 6 -18.49 4.06 7.27
CA THR A 6 -17.91 4.12 5.91
C THR A 6 -16.90 5.26 5.80
N PHE A 7 -17.20 6.42 6.37
CA PHE A 7 -16.33 7.57 6.44
C PHE A 7 -14.98 7.25 7.12
N GLY A 8 -15.01 6.70 8.36
CA GLY A 8 -13.79 6.36 9.10
C GLY A 8 -12.91 5.36 8.34
N ARG A 9 -13.55 4.36 7.71
CA ARG A 9 -12.85 3.37 6.89
C ARG A 9 -12.19 4.01 5.65
N THR A 10 -12.89 4.91 4.97
CA THR A 10 -12.35 5.65 3.82
C THR A 10 -11.15 6.49 4.22
N ILE A 11 -11.24 7.24 5.32
CA ILE A 11 -10.14 8.06 5.84
C ILE A 11 -8.94 7.18 6.25
N ASP A 12 -9.16 6.05 6.92
CA ASP A 12 -8.09 5.11 7.27
C ASP A 12 -7.36 4.58 6.03
N MET A 13 -8.11 4.23 4.97
CA MET A 13 -7.53 3.77 3.71
C MET A 13 -6.73 4.88 3.00
N LEU A 14 -7.27 6.11 2.95
CA LEU A 14 -6.59 7.25 2.34
C LEU A 14 -5.30 7.58 3.11
N HIS A 15 -5.35 7.61 4.43
CA HIS A 15 -4.18 7.85 5.27
C HIS A 15 -3.08 6.81 5.04
N ARG A 16 -3.44 5.53 4.97
CA ARG A 16 -2.51 4.45 4.66
C ARG A 16 -1.93 4.58 3.25
N GLY A 17 -2.77 4.89 2.26
CA GLY A 17 -2.33 5.15 0.90
C GLY A 17 -1.31 6.29 0.81
N MET A 18 -1.57 7.41 1.48
CA MET A 18 -0.64 8.54 1.56
C MET A 18 0.67 8.17 2.28
N SER A 19 0.59 7.40 3.37
CA SER A 19 1.78 6.91 4.08
C SER A 19 2.66 6.04 3.19
N VAL A 20 2.05 5.11 2.44
CA VAL A 20 2.77 4.27 1.47
C VAL A 20 3.36 5.10 0.32
N ALA A 21 2.64 6.12 -0.14
CA ALA A 21 3.13 7.02 -1.18
C ALA A 21 4.40 7.78 -0.73
N ASN A 22 4.47 8.19 0.55
CA ASN A 22 5.68 8.80 1.12
C ASN A 22 6.85 7.82 1.16
N ILE A 23 6.61 6.56 1.54
CA ILE A 23 7.65 5.52 1.53
C ILE A 23 8.13 5.27 0.10
N ARG A 24 7.23 5.22 -0.88
CA ARG A 24 7.58 5.07 -2.30
C ARG A 24 8.40 6.23 -2.83
N GLN A 25 8.04 7.45 -2.45
CA GLN A 25 8.80 8.64 -2.85
C GLN A 25 10.26 8.53 -2.40
N ALA A 26 10.50 8.12 -1.16
CA ALA A 26 11.85 7.91 -0.65
C ALA A 26 12.59 6.79 -1.39
N VAL A 27 11.88 5.70 -1.75
CA VAL A 27 12.46 4.57 -2.49
C VAL A 27 12.82 4.98 -3.93
N TYR A 28 11.94 5.67 -4.65
CA TYR A 28 12.21 6.14 -6.02
C TYR A 28 13.36 7.17 -6.05
N ALA A 29 13.38 8.09 -5.08
CA ALA A 29 14.49 9.05 -4.95
C ALA A 29 15.82 8.33 -4.68
N ASN A 30 15.82 7.28 -3.84
CA ASN A 30 17.01 6.48 -3.59
C ASN A 30 17.46 5.70 -4.83
N ASN A 31 16.53 5.06 -5.54
CA ASN A 31 16.84 4.36 -6.78
C ASN A 31 17.45 5.33 -7.81
N LEU A 32 16.84 6.50 -7.98
CA LEU A 32 17.32 7.52 -8.92
C LEU A 32 18.71 8.03 -8.55
N ALA A 33 18.96 8.31 -7.27
CA ALA A 33 20.27 8.79 -6.80
C ALA A 33 21.38 7.76 -7.00
N ASN A 34 21.05 6.47 -7.02
CA ASN A 34 22.01 5.38 -7.19
C ASN A 34 21.96 4.72 -8.58
N ALA A 35 21.31 5.34 -9.56
CA ALA A 35 21.13 4.75 -10.89
C ALA A 35 22.44 4.47 -11.61
N GLU A 36 23.49 5.29 -11.40
CA GLU A 36 24.81 5.14 -12.00
C GLU A 36 25.75 4.23 -11.21
N VAL A 37 25.34 3.79 -10.00
CA VAL A 37 26.17 2.92 -9.15
C VAL A 37 26.22 1.51 -9.73
N PRO A 38 27.42 0.95 -10.02
CA PRO A 38 27.55 -0.41 -10.54
C PRO A 38 26.94 -1.45 -9.60
N ASN A 39 26.25 -2.45 -10.15
CA ASN A 39 25.58 -3.52 -9.44
C ASN A 39 24.48 -3.09 -8.46
N PHE A 40 24.06 -1.83 -8.50
CA PHE A 40 22.92 -1.40 -7.68
C PHE A 40 21.64 -2.09 -8.12
N LYS A 41 20.85 -2.55 -7.16
CA LYS A 41 19.57 -3.19 -7.40
C LYS A 41 18.43 -2.31 -6.92
N ARG A 42 17.46 -2.07 -7.83
CA ARG A 42 16.31 -1.23 -7.53
C ARG A 42 15.47 -1.86 -6.42
N THR A 43 14.91 -1.00 -5.60
CA THR A 43 13.96 -1.39 -4.55
C THR A 43 12.56 -0.97 -4.98
N GLU A 44 11.59 -1.83 -4.73
CA GLU A 44 10.17 -1.54 -4.91
C GLU A 44 9.41 -1.64 -3.59
N VAL A 45 8.22 -1.05 -3.53
CA VAL A 45 7.33 -1.16 -2.37
C VAL A 45 6.08 -1.94 -2.76
N ASN A 46 5.92 -3.12 -2.19
CA ASN A 46 4.73 -3.94 -2.33
C ASN A 46 3.76 -3.65 -1.17
N PHE A 47 2.55 -3.26 -1.50
CA PHE A 47 1.48 -2.96 -0.55
C PHE A 47 0.10 -3.33 -1.10
N GLU A 48 -0.21 -2.94 -2.35
CA GLU A 48 -1.56 -3.09 -2.90
C GLU A 48 -1.99 -4.55 -3.04
N SER A 49 -1.07 -5.44 -3.34
CA SER A 49 -1.37 -6.88 -3.43
C SER A 49 -1.77 -7.45 -2.07
N GLU A 50 -1.06 -7.08 -1.01
CA GLU A 50 -1.38 -7.51 0.35
C GLU A 50 -2.66 -6.86 0.88
N LEU A 51 -2.86 -5.56 0.58
CA LEU A 51 -4.10 -4.86 0.91
C LEU A 51 -5.30 -5.51 0.22
N ARG A 52 -5.17 -5.82 -1.08
CA ARG A 52 -6.23 -6.51 -1.82
C ARG A 52 -6.56 -7.86 -1.21
N ARG A 53 -5.54 -8.66 -0.87
CA ARG A 53 -5.74 -9.96 -0.19
C ARG A 53 -6.47 -9.78 1.14
N ALA A 54 -6.12 -8.79 1.96
CA ALA A 54 -6.80 -8.51 3.22
C ALA A 54 -8.28 -8.15 2.99
N LEU A 55 -8.56 -7.27 2.02
CA LEU A 55 -9.95 -6.88 1.67
C LEU A 55 -10.76 -8.06 1.09
N ASP A 56 -10.14 -8.91 0.28
CA ASP A 56 -10.79 -10.10 -0.26
C ASP A 56 -11.10 -11.11 0.86
N THR A 57 -10.20 -11.24 1.86
CA THR A 57 -10.44 -12.09 3.02
C THR A 57 -11.61 -11.60 3.88
N GLU A 58 -11.85 -10.30 3.99
CA GLU A 58 -13.05 -9.77 4.65
C GLU A 58 -14.36 -10.13 3.93
N ARG A 59 -14.32 -10.21 2.60
CA ARG A 59 -15.50 -10.55 1.78
C ARG A 59 -15.83 -12.04 1.82
N MET A 60 -14.82 -12.89 1.93
CA MET A 60 -14.92 -14.35 1.89
C MET A 60 -15.20 -14.97 3.27
N ARG A 61 -16.02 -14.35 4.11
CA ARG A 61 -16.33 -14.91 5.43
C ARG A 61 -16.94 -16.30 5.28
N PRO A 62 -16.35 -17.34 5.88
CA PRO A 62 -16.97 -18.67 5.90
C PRO A 62 -18.31 -18.62 6.66
N SER A 63 -19.31 -19.30 6.11
CA SER A 63 -20.65 -19.35 6.70
C SER A 63 -20.72 -20.19 7.99
N MET A 64 -19.69 -20.99 8.27
CA MET A 64 -19.65 -21.92 9.40
C MET A 64 -18.27 -21.90 10.07
N LYS A 65 -18.25 -21.76 11.41
CA LYS A 65 -17.01 -21.91 12.18
C LYS A 65 -16.71 -23.40 12.39
N LEU A 66 -15.47 -23.81 12.13
CA LEU A 66 -15.00 -25.14 12.45
C LEU A 66 -14.83 -25.29 13.97
N THR A 67 -15.31 -26.40 14.54
CA THR A 67 -15.05 -26.76 15.93
C THR A 67 -13.70 -27.48 16.00
N LEU A 68 -12.71 -26.82 16.59
CA LEU A 68 -11.37 -27.37 16.78
C LEU A 68 -11.34 -28.14 18.09
N THR A 69 -11.12 -29.46 17.99
CA THR A 69 -10.98 -30.35 19.15
C THR A 69 -9.54 -30.55 19.61
N ASN A 70 -8.55 -30.14 18.78
CA ASN A 70 -7.13 -30.25 19.08
C ASN A 70 -6.41 -28.94 18.65
N PRO A 71 -5.50 -28.39 19.49
CA PRO A 71 -4.74 -27.18 19.14
C PRO A 71 -3.79 -27.34 17.94
N MET A 72 -3.52 -28.58 17.52
CA MET A 72 -2.73 -28.90 16.33
C MET A 72 -3.55 -28.93 15.03
N HIS A 73 -4.87 -28.79 15.10
CA HIS A 73 -5.71 -28.72 13.92
C HIS A 73 -5.46 -27.40 13.18
N ILE A 74 -5.55 -27.46 11.86
CA ILE A 74 -5.49 -26.27 11.03
C ILE A 74 -6.65 -25.34 11.46
N THR A 75 -6.28 -24.17 11.94
CA THR A 75 -7.25 -23.16 12.38
C THR A 75 -8.11 -22.73 11.21
N ASP A 76 -9.36 -22.42 11.53
CA ASP A 76 -10.28 -21.82 10.58
C ASP A 76 -9.68 -20.51 10.02
N TRP A 77 -10.16 -20.17 8.83
CA TRP A 77 -9.76 -18.96 8.14
C TRP A 77 -10.15 -17.71 8.96
N GLU A 78 -9.17 -16.95 9.40
CA GLU A 78 -9.37 -15.66 10.06
C GLU A 78 -9.23 -14.50 9.06
N PRO A 79 -10.22 -13.60 8.98
CA PRO A 79 -10.12 -12.42 8.13
C PRO A 79 -8.98 -11.54 8.62
N ARG A 80 -8.06 -11.20 7.73
CA ARG A 80 -7.02 -10.21 8.01
C ARG A 80 -7.61 -8.81 7.98
N ASP A 81 -7.41 -8.04 9.05
CA ASP A 81 -7.75 -6.61 9.02
C ASP A 81 -6.82 -5.89 8.04
N PHE A 82 -7.40 -5.08 7.16
CA PHE A 82 -6.63 -4.24 6.24
C PHE A 82 -5.69 -3.26 6.96
N ARG A 83 -5.99 -2.98 8.25
CA ARG A 83 -5.18 -2.11 9.11
C ARG A 83 -3.85 -2.74 9.51
N ASP A 84 -3.74 -4.05 9.49
CA ASP A 84 -2.52 -4.77 9.87
C ASP A 84 -1.55 -4.93 8.69
N VAL A 85 -1.98 -4.55 7.48
CA VAL A 85 -1.14 -4.65 6.29
C VAL A 85 -0.03 -3.61 6.34
N GLN A 86 1.22 -4.06 6.32
CA GLN A 86 2.40 -3.21 6.31
C GLN A 86 3.05 -3.18 4.92
N PRO A 87 3.50 -2.01 4.44
CA PRO A 87 4.26 -1.92 3.19
C PRO A 87 5.60 -2.64 3.34
N ARG A 88 5.97 -3.46 2.34
CA ARG A 88 7.24 -4.19 2.30
C ARG A 88 8.12 -3.64 1.17
N ARG A 89 9.38 -3.39 1.48
CA ARG A 89 10.40 -3.12 0.47
C ARG A 89 10.92 -4.43 -0.06
N VAL A 90 10.97 -4.54 -1.39
CA VAL A 90 11.43 -5.74 -2.10
C VAL A 90 12.53 -5.31 -3.06
N LEU A 91 13.65 -6.01 -3.02
CA LEU A 91 14.75 -5.82 -3.98
C LEU A 91 14.47 -6.63 -5.24
N ASP A 92 14.64 -6.01 -6.38
CA ASP A 92 14.59 -6.69 -7.67
C ASP A 92 15.98 -7.22 -8.05
N PHE A 93 16.17 -8.53 -7.89
CA PHE A 93 17.41 -9.19 -8.24
C PHE A 93 17.41 -9.80 -9.65
N LEU A 94 16.25 -9.92 -10.27
CA LEU A 94 16.07 -10.70 -11.49
C LEU A 94 16.32 -9.89 -12.77
N THR A 95 16.11 -8.58 -12.71
CA THR A 95 16.26 -7.72 -13.88
C THR A 95 17.66 -7.12 -13.95
N GLN A 96 18.12 -6.89 -15.18
CA GLN A 96 19.35 -6.18 -15.48
C GLN A 96 19.08 -5.29 -16.69
N THR A 97 19.21 -3.98 -16.51
CA THR A 97 18.90 -3.00 -17.55
C THR A 97 20.17 -2.41 -18.16
N GLN A 98 21.24 -2.33 -17.39
CA GLN A 98 22.51 -1.73 -17.81
C GLN A 98 23.65 -2.73 -17.83
N ASN A 99 24.62 -2.47 -18.71
CA ASN A 99 25.84 -3.28 -18.82
C ASN A 99 26.71 -3.27 -17.54
N SER A 100 26.50 -2.26 -16.67
CA SER A 100 27.11 -2.12 -15.34
C SER A 100 26.53 -3.07 -14.28
N GLY A 101 25.52 -3.89 -14.63
CA GLY A 101 24.80 -4.77 -13.67
C GLY A 101 23.70 -4.05 -12.86
N SER A 102 23.53 -2.74 -13.02
CA SER A 102 22.43 -1.99 -12.46
C SER A 102 21.13 -2.31 -13.20
N ASN A 103 20.00 -2.32 -12.48
CA ASN A 103 18.67 -2.50 -13.06
C ASN A 103 17.77 -1.25 -12.89
N VAL A 104 18.37 -0.11 -12.59
CA VAL A 104 17.65 1.17 -12.48
C VAL A 104 17.65 1.88 -13.83
N CYS A 105 16.47 2.22 -14.32
CA CYS A 105 16.26 3.10 -15.47
C CYS A 105 15.82 4.47 -14.94
N PRO A 106 16.64 5.53 -15.05
CA PRO A 106 16.32 6.84 -14.47
C PRO A 106 15.00 7.43 -14.99
N GLU A 107 14.71 7.24 -16.27
CA GLU A 107 13.49 7.75 -16.90
C GLU A 107 12.23 7.06 -16.32
N GLU A 108 12.32 5.75 -16.09
CA GLU A 108 11.21 4.99 -15.46
C GLU A 108 11.01 5.40 -14.01
N GLU A 109 12.08 5.51 -13.22
CA GLU A 109 12.00 5.93 -11.82
C GLU A 109 11.44 7.36 -11.70
N PHE A 110 11.85 8.27 -12.57
CA PHE A 110 11.29 9.62 -12.61
C PHE A 110 9.79 9.62 -12.93
N ASN A 111 9.36 8.83 -13.92
CA ASN A 111 7.96 8.67 -14.25
C ASN A 111 7.15 8.08 -13.09
N LEU A 112 7.71 7.09 -12.37
CA LEU A 112 7.08 6.49 -11.21
C LEU A 112 6.97 7.49 -10.05
N LEU A 113 7.99 8.34 -9.86
CA LEU A 113 7.98 9.41 -8.87
C LEU A 113 6.88 10.43 -9.17
N LEU A 114 6.75 10.89 -10.42
CA LEU A 114 5.68 11.79 -10.83
C LEU A 114 4.29 11.17 -10.63
N LYS A 115 4.10 9.94 -11.06
CA LYS A 115 2.84 9.21 -10.85
C LYS A 115 2.49 9.08 -9.37
N ASN A 116 3.48 8.84 -8.52
CA ASN A 116 3.31 8.74 -7.08
C ASN A 116 2.91 10.09 -6.46
N GLN A 117 3.52 11.20 -6.89
CA GLN A 117 3.13 12.54 -6.46
C GLN A 117 1.69 12.87 -6.85
N MET A 118 1.30 12.57 -8.09
CA MET A 118 -0.09 12.78 -8.54
C MET A 118 -1.08 11.95 -7.73
N ARG A 119 -0.76 10.69 -7.43
CA ARG A 119 -1.60 9.84 -6.57
C ARG A 119 -1.73 10.40 -5.15
N TYR A 120 -0.63 10.89 -4.59
CA TYR A 120 -0.65 11.53 -3.26
C TYR A 120 -1.56 12.75 -3.24
N MET A 121 -1.42 13.65 -4.23
CA MET A 121 -2.27 14.84 -4.36
C MET A 121 -3.75 14.48 -4.49
N LEU A 122 -4.07 13.46 -5.31
CA LEU A 122 -5.44 12.98 -5.48
C LEU A 122 -6.01 12.45 -4.15
N MET A 123 -5.26 11.64 -3.42
CA MET A 123 -5.69 11.11 -2.11
C MET A 123 -5.89 12.24 -1.08
N ALA A 124 -5.03 13.26 -1.09
CA ALA A 124 -5.18 14.43 -0.23
C ALA A 124 -6.45 15.24 -0.57
N GLN A 125 -6.75 15.42 -1.86
CA GLN A 125 -7.98 16.06 -2.32
C GLN A 125 -9.22 15.26 -1.91
N MET A 126 -9.19 13.93 -2.06
CA MET A 126 -10.28 13.05 -1.62
C MET A 126 -10.50 13.17 -0.11
N ALA A 127 -9.44 13.17 0.70
CA ALA A 127 -9.56 13.34 2.14
C ALA A 127 -10.18 14.71 2.50
N THR A 128 -9.75 15.79 1.84
CA THR A 128 -10.32 17.11 2.03
C THR A 128 -11.81 17.16 1.65
N PHE A 129 -12.19 16.47 0.57
CA PHE A 129 -13.58 16.37 0.13
C PHE A 129 -14.44 15.62 1.15
N GLU A 130 -13.99 14.50 1.69
CA GLU A 130 -14.68 13.74 2.72
C GLU A 130 -14.92 14.60 3.98
N PHE A 131 -13.92 15.35 4.44
CA PHE A 131 -14.08 16.28 5.56
C PHE A 131 -15.01 17.44 5.25
N SER A 132 -15.01 17.96 4.02
CA SER A 132 -15.92 19.04 3.62
C SER A 132 -17.36 18.59 3.64
N GLN A 133 -17.65 17.35 3.24
CA GLN A 133 -19.00 16.77 3.32
C GLN A 133 -19.50 16.68 4.76
N VAL A 134 -18.64 16.19 5.67
CA VAL A 134 -19.00 16.16 7.10
C VAL A 134 -19.28 17.55 7.64
N ASN A 135 -18.43 18.53 7.30
CA ASN A 135 -18.65 19.91 7.72
C ASN A 135 -19.95 20.52 7.16
N MET A 136 -20.33 20.17 5.94
CA MET A 136 -21.60 20.60 5.32
C MET A 136 -22.79 20.06 6.10
N VAL A 137 -22.76 18.78 6.48
CA VAL A 137 -23.85 18.16 7.27
C VAL A 137 -23.93 18.75 8.69
N LEU A 138 -22.79 19.09 9.30
CA LEU A 138 -22.76 19.66 10.65
C LEU A 138 -23.19 21.13 10.71
N ARG A 139 -23.10 21.87 9.60
CA ARG A 139 -23.49 23.29 9.54
C ARG A 139 -24.97 23.51 9.19
N GLY A 140 -25.68 22.43 8.78
CA GLY A 140 -27.13 22.39 8.49
C GLY A 140 -27.47 23.18 7.26
#